data_445953093c7c7cb791a4dc8e9c9ffe54
#
_entry.id   445953093c7c7cb791a4dc8e9c9ffe54
#
_cell.length_a   1.000
_cell.length_b   1.000
_cell.length_c   1.000
_cell.angle_alpha   90.00
_cell.angle_beta   90.00
_cell.angle_gamma   90.00
#
_symmetry.space_group_name_H-M   'P 1'
#
loop_
_entity.id
_entity.type
_entity.pdbx_description
1 polymer ?
#
loop_
_entity_poly.entity_id
_entity_poly.type
_entity_poly.pdbx_seq_one_letter_code
_entity_poly.pdbx_strand_id
1 'polypeptide(L)'
;MKFKLLINSFLIFSITIFSDEIEIKERISSILPPGTQIEAIEKSDFPDIYKVYYGDVQPLYVSKDGKYFLYGDMFEIASSEIINLTAADITKRRIQLMQNIKKDELISFISKNESYSVTVFTDVDCGYCRKLHDEIEDYNKMGISIHYA
;
A
#
# COMPACT_ATOMS: atom_id res chain seq x y z
N MET A 1 -40.06 15.09 20.46
CA MET A 1 -40.05 15.18 18.98
C MET A 1 -38.69 15.60 18.37
N LYS A 2 -37.56 15.57 19.13
CA LYS A 2 -36.20 15.94 18.63
C LYS A 2 -35.30 14.75 18.29
N PHE A 3 -35.69 13.54 18.64
CA PHE A 3 -34.84 12.33 18.44
C PHE A 3 -34.91 11.72 17.02
N LYS A 4 -36.02 11.92 16.30
CA LYS A 4 -36.20 11.41 14.92
C LYS A 4 -35.39 12.15 13.85
N LEU A 5 -35.01 13.42 14.11
CA LEU A 5 -34.28 14.25 13.13
C LEU A 5 -32.80 13.89 13.05
N LEU A 6 -32.18 13.40 14.15
CA LEU A 6 -30.76 12.99 14.22
C LEU A 6 -30.48 11.66 13.51
N ILE A 7 -31.45 10.73 13.54
CA ILE A 7 -31.29 9.42 12.89
C ILE A 7 -31.30 9.56 11.35
N ASN A 8 -32.12 10.50 10.83
CA ASN A 8 -32.21 10.74 9.39
C ASN A 8 -30.95 11.42 8.81
N SER A 9 -30.26 12.27 9.59
CA SER A 9 -29.03 12.94 9.16
C SER A 9 -27.83 11.96 9.05
N PHE A 10 -27.76 10.93 9.90
CA PHE A 10 -26.69 9.94 9.88
C PHE A 10 -26.83 8.96 8.71
N LEU A 11 -28.06 8.59 8.34
CA LEU A 11 -28.36 7.73 7.20
C LEU A 11 -28.03 8.40 5.85
N ILE A 12 -28.27 9.70 5.71
CA ILE A 12 -28.01 10.45 4.47
C ILE A 12 -26.50 10.57 4.20
N PHE A 13 -25.68 10.72 5.25
CA PHE A 13 -24.22 10.83 5.09
C PHE A 13 -23.57 9.52 4.62
N SER A 14 -24.09 8.37 5.04
CA SER A 14 -23.58 7.04 4.62
C SER A 14 -23.90 6.73 3.15
N ILE A 15 -25.02 7.20 2.62
CA ILE A 15 -25.46 6.94 1.23
C ILE A 15 -24.60 7.70 0.23
N THR A 16 -24.16 8.92 0.54
CA THR A 16 -23.35 9.72 -0.39
C THR A 16 -21.94 9.17 -0.58
N ILE A 17 -21.31 8.63 0.46
CA ILE A 17 -19.97 8.01 0.37
C ILE A 17 -20.01 6.78 -0.54
N PHE A 18 -21.02 5.94 -0.40
CA PHE A 18 -21.17 4.74 -1.21
C PHE A 18 -21.39 5.05 -2.71
N SER A 19 -22.05 6.17 -3.02
CA SER A 19 -22.24 6.62 -4.41
C SER A 19 -20.94 7.05 -5.07
N ASP A 20 -20.08 7.79 -4.36
CA ASP A 20 -18.80 8.28 -4.88
C ASP A 20 -17.86 7.12 -5.23
N GLU A 21 -17.74 6.13 -4.34
CA GLU A 21 -16.89 4.96 -4.55
C GLU A 21 -17.32 4.10 -5.76
N ILE A 22 -18.63 3.95 -5.98
CA ILE A 22 -19.16 3.21 -7.14
C ILE A 22 -18.78 3.92 -8.44
N GLU A 23 -18.99 5.25 -8.52
CA GLU A 23 -18.67 6.04 -9.71
C GLU A 23 -17.17 6.03 -10.02
N ILE A 24 -16.33 6.20 -9.00
CA ILE A 24 -14.88 6.10 -9.12
C ILE A 24 -14.47 4.71 -9.62
N LYS A 25 -15.01 3.65 -9.01
CA LYS A 25 -14.71 2.27 -9.38
C LYS A 25 -15.03 1.98 -10.83
N GLU A 26 -16.22 2.39 -11.29
CA GLU A 26 -16.65 2.15 -12.65
C GLU A 26 -15.74 2.86 -13.66
N ARG A 27 -15.45 4.15 -13.45
CA ARG A 27 -14.63 4.96 -14.34
C ARG A 27 -13.17 4.49 -14.38
N ILE A 28 -12.57 4.26 -13.22
CA ILE A 28 -11.17 3.84 -13.14
C ILE A 28 -10.99 2.42 -13.69
N SER A 29 -11.92 1.49 -13.42
CA SER A 29 -11.85 0.14 -14.00
C SER A 29 -11.87 0.15 -15.54
N SER A 30 -12.49 1.15 -16.16
CA SER A 30 -12.56 1.24 -17.63
C SER A 30 -11.23 1.62 -18.29
N ILE A 31 -10.28 2.21 -17.54
CA ILE A 31 -8.98 2.67 -18.03
C ILE A 31 -7.80 1.80 -17.58
N LEU A 32 -8.03 0.91 -16.61
CA LEU A 32 -6.99 -0.01 -16.13
C LEU A 32 -6.72 -1.13 -17.16
N PRO A 33 -5.50 -1.67 -17.20
CA PRO A 33 -5.19 -2.82 -18.05
C PRO A 33 -6.12 -4.01 -17.78
N PRO A 34 -6.44 -4.82 -18.80
CA PRO A 34 -7.26 -6.02 -18.63
C PRO A 34 -6.70 -6.94 -17.54
N GLY A 35 -7.54 -7.39 -16.61
CA GLY A 35 -7.17 -8.25 -15.51
C GLY A 35 -6.73 -7.52 -14.23
N THR A 36 -6.54 -6.20 -14.29
CA THR A 36 -6.25 -5.39 -13.10
C THR A 36 -7.53 -5.15 -12.30
N GLN A 37 -7.45 -5.34 -10.98
CA GLN A 37 -8.59 -5.11 -10.08
C GLN A 37 -8.29 -3.96 -9.11
N ILE A 38 -9.32 -3.17 -8.82
CA ILE A 38 -9.26 -2.18 -7.75
C ILE A 38 -9.33 -2.92 -6.41
N GLU A 39 -8.30 -2.78 -5.60
CA GLU A 39 -8.16 -3.41 -4.28
C GLU A 39 -8.84 -2.60 -3.17
N ALA A 40 -8.69 -1.28 -3.22
CA ALA A 40 -9.27 -0.37 -2.24
C ALA A 40 -9.51 1.02 -2.83
N ILE A 41 -10.55 1.69 -2.32
CA ILE A 41 -10.82 3.10 -2.53
C ILE A 41 -10.91 3.74 -1.15
N GLU A 42 -10.05 4.71 -0.87
CA GLU A 42 -9.95 5.37 0.43
C GLU A 42 -10.01 6.89 0.25
N LYS A 43 -10.56 7.60 1.22
CA LYS A 43 -10.47 9.06 1.23
C LYS A 43 -9.02 9.49 1.43
N SER A 44 -8.59 10.52 0.71
CA SER A 44 -7.32 11.17 0.97
C SER A 44 -7.46 12.30 1.99
N ASP A 45 -6.33 12.84 2.44
CA ASP A 45 -6.29 14.02 3.30
C ASP A 45 -6.69 15.30 2.54
N PHE A 46 -6.64 15.27 1.21
CA PHE A 46 -7.10 16.36 0.36
C PHE A 46 -8.63 16.23 0.14
N PRO A 47 -9.43 17.30 0.37
CA PRO A 47 -10.86 17.28 0.17
C PRO A 47 -11.28 16.86 -1.24
N ASP A 48 -12.33 16.04 -1.36
CA ASP A 48 -12.92 15.55 -2.62
C ASP A 48 -11.97 14.76 -3.53
N ILE A 49 -10.85 14.27 -3.00
CA ILE A 49 -9.91 13.36 -3.64
C ILE A 49 -9.92 12.01 -2.91
N TYR A 50 -9.88 10.94 -3.67
CA TYR A 50 -9.80 9.56 -3.21
C TYR A 50 -8.48 8.93 -3.63
N LYS A 51 -7.96 8.01 -2.80
CA LYS A 51 -6.82 7.14 -3.10
C LYS A 51 -7.37 5.82 -3.64
N VAL A 52 -7.00 5.44 -4.85
CA VAL A 52 -7.40 4.18 -5.50
C VAL A 52 -6.18 3.29 -5.66
N TYR A 53 -6.22 2.10 -5.05
CA TYR A 53 -5.18 1.08 -5.14
C TYR A 53 -5.59 -0.04 -6.10
N TYR A 54 -4.66 -0.47 -6.98
CA TYR A 54 -4.97 -1.38 -8.10
C TYR A 54 -3.81 -2.36 -8.43
N GLY A 55 -3.16 -2.90 -7.41
CA GLY A 55 -2.01 -3.81 -7.55
C GLY A 55 -0.65 -3.13 -7.39
N ASP A 56 -0.65 -1.82 -7.11
CA ASP A 56 0.54 -1.06 -6.76
C ASP A 56 0.41 -0.52 -5.33
N VAL A 57 1.55 -0.31 -4.67
CA VAL A 57 1.61 0.36 -3.37
C VAL A 57 1.36 1.86 -3.48
N GLN A 58 1.64 2.46 -4.64
CA GLN A 58 1.36 3.85 -4.93
C GLN A 58 -0.08 3.99 -5.42
N PRO A 59 -0.90 4.87 -4.80
CA PRO A 59 -2.27 5.09 -5.24
C PRO A 59 -2.37 5.97 -6.48
N LEU A 60 -3.47 5.83 -7.21
CA LEU A 60 -4.02 6.92 -8.03
C LEU A 60 -4.81 7.85 -7.12
N TYR A 61 -4.61 9.15 -7.27
CA TYR A 61 -5.47 10.16 -6.66
C TYR A 61 -6.57 10.52 -7.64
N VAL A 62 -7.81 10.31 -7.24
CA VAL A 62 -8.98 10.42 -8.13
C VAL A 62 -9.98 11.42 -7.56
N SER A 63 -10.49 12.32 -8.40
CA SER A 63 -11.55 13.24 -8.00
C SER A 63 -12.82 12.48 -7.61
N LYS A 64 -13.61 13.06 -6.70
CA LYS A 64 -14.86 12.50 -6.20
C LYS A 64 -15.83 12.03 -7.29
N ASP A 65 -15.87 12.75 -8.43
CA ASP A 65 -16.71 12.41 -9.59
C ASP A 65 -16.02 11.45 -10.58
N GLY A 66 -14.84 10.92 -10.22
CA GLY A 66 -14.09 9.97 -11.05
C GLY A 66 -13.55 10.50 -12.38
N LYS A 67 -13.70 11.81 -12.68
CA LYS A 67 -13.35 12.34 -13.99
C LYS A 67 -11.86 12.65 -14.15
N TYR A 68 -11.18 12.94 -13.07
CA TYR A 68 -9.77 13.31 -13.07
C TYR A 68 -8.98 12.39 -12.19
N PHE A 69 -7.80 12.02 -12.62
CA PHE A 69 -6.84 11.33 -11.79
C PHE A 69 -5.44 11.93 -11.92
N LEU A 70 -4.66 11.75 -10.86
CA LEU A 70 -3.24 12.10 -10.79
C LEU A 70 -2.46 10.87 -10.32
N TYR A 71 -1.29 10.67 -10.92
CA TYR A 71 -0.31 9.69 -10.47
C TYR A 71 0.96 10.42 -10.08
N GLY A 72 1.38 10.30 -8.83
CA GLY A 72 2.54 11.02 -8.29
C GLY A 72 2.42 11.21 -6.78
N ASP A 73 3.27 12.07 -6.24
CA ASP A 73 3.34 12.34 -4.81
C ASP A 73 2.44 13.51 -4.40
N MET A 74 1.75 13.34 -3.28
CA MET A 74 0.98 14.37 -2.59
C MET A 74 1.78 14.86 -1.38
N PHE A 75 1.89 16.19 -1.27
CA PHE A 75 2.61 16.83 -0.18
C PHE A 75 1.67 17.73 0.61
N GLU A 76 1.80 17.69 1.93
CA GLU A 76 1.20 18.63 2.85
C GLU A 76 2.21 19.72 3.21
N ILE A 77 1.78 20.99 3.13
CA ILE A 77 2.55 22.13 3.63
C ILE A 77 2.14 22.38 5.08
N ALA A 78 2.86 21.79 6.02
CA ALA A 78 2.69 22.03 7.44
C ALA A 78 3.39 23.35 7.86
N SER A 79 3.18 23.77 9.10
CA SER A 79 3.66 25.09 9.57
C SER A 79 5.17 25.28 9.49
N SER A 80 5.97 24.22 9.54
CA SER A 80 7.44 24.26 9.55
C SER A 80 8.12 23.28 8.62
N GLU A 81 7.36 22.41 7.93
CA GLU A 81 7.91 21.35 7.08
C GLU A 81 6.96 20.98 5.92
N ILE A 82 7.53 20.32 4.93
CA ILE A 82 6.75 19.71 3.83
C ILE A 82 6.73 18.19 4.08
N ILE A 83 5.54 17.63 4.21
CA ILE A 83 5.32 16.21 4.50
C ILE A 83 4.88 15.50 3.23
N ASN A 84 5.62 14.45 2.82
CA ASN A 84 5.19 13.59 1.72
C ASN A 84 4.18 12.55 2.24
N LEU A 85 2.89 12.81 2.03
CA LEU A 85 1.79 11.94 2.46
C LEU A 85 1.78 10.62 1.69
N THR A 86 2.13 10.65 0.39
CA THR A 86 2.22 9.44 -0.44
C THR A 86 3.30 8.49 0.05
N ALA A 87 4.48 9.00 0.41
CA ALA A 87 5.56 8.17 0.95
C ALA A 87 5.17 7.51 2.28
N ALA A 88 4.42 8.20 3.13
CA ALA A 88 3.89 7.64 4.38
C ALA A 88 2.88 6.52 4.11
N ASP A 89 1.94 6.71 3.18
CA ASP A 89 0.96 5.70 2.77
C ASP A 89 1.65 4.46 2.15
N ILE A 90 2.60 4.66 1.24
CA ILE A 90 3.40 3.58 0.63
C ILE A 90 4.12 2.77 1.70
N THR A 91 4.75 3.44 2.66
CA THR A 91 5.48 2.78 3.75
C THR A 91 4.53 1.94 4.59
N LYS A 92 3.39 2.49 4.99
CA LYS A 92 2.35 1.78 5.74
C LYS A 92 1.85 0.53 4.98
N ARG A 93 1.56 0.68 3.68
CA ARG A 93 1.07 -0.41 2.85
C ARG A 93 2.13 -1.51 2.65
N ARG A 94 3.39 -1.14 2.43
CA ARG A 94 4.51 -2.11 2.36
C ARG A 94 4.65 -2.90 3.65
N ILE A 95 4.55 -2.26 4.81
CA ILE A 95 4.59 -2.95 6.11
C ILE A 95 3.44 -3.95 6.22
N GLN A 96 2.22 -3.57 5.83
CA GLN A 96 1.06 -4.48 5.85
C GLN A 96 1.25 -5.69 4.92
N LEU A 97 1.77 -5.47 3.70
CA LEU A 97 2.05 -6.55 2.76
C LEU A 97 3.11 -7.50 3.32
N MET A 98 4.19 -6.95 3.90
CA MET A 98 5.25 -7.75 4.53
C MET A 98 4.72 -8.60 5.70
N GLN A 99 3.80 -8.07 6.50
CA GLN A 99 3.19 -8.82 7.61
C GLN A 99 2.33 -10.00 7.16
N ASN A 100 1.83 -9.97 5.93
CA ASN A 100 1.01 -11.04 5.34
C ASN A 100 1.85 -12.19 4.75
N ILE A 101 3.16 -12.01 4.59
CA ILE A 101 4.04 -13.07 4.12
C ILE A 101 4.19 -14.12 5.20
N LYS A 102 3.79 -15.35 4.90
CA LYS A 102 3.90 -16.46 5.85
C LYS A 102 5.32 -17.02 5.86
N LYS A 103 5.78 -17.42 7.04
CA LYS A 103 7.14 -17.95 7.22
C LYS A 103 7.39 -19.25 6.45
N ASP A 104 6.36 -20.04 6.24
CA ASP A 104 6.43 -21.31 5.47
C ASP A 104 6.46 -21.10 3.95
N GLU A 105 6.20 -19.87 3.49
CA GLU A 105 6.35 -19.46 2.09
C GLU A 105 7.76 -18.95 1.78
N LEU A 106 8.64 -18.81 2.79
CA LEU A 106 9.98 -18.27 2.67
C LEU A 106 11.05 -19.39 2.63
N ILE A 107 12.06 -19.21 1.78
CA ILE A 107 13.31 -20.03 1.87
C ILE A 107 14.22 -19.35 2.88
N SER A 108 14.46 -20.00 4.02
CA SER A 108 15.09 -19.38 5.18
C SER A 108 16.46 -19.98 5.50
N PHE A 109 17.46 -19.13 5.64
CA PHE A 109 18.83 -19.44 6.09
C PHE A 109 19.05 -18.77 7.45
N ILE A 110 18.84 -19.54 8.50
CA ILE A 110 18.76 -19.02 9.88
C ILE A 110 20.14 -19.06 10.54
N SER A 111 20.57 -17.92 11.08
CA SER A 111 21.76 -17.83 11.93
C SER A 111 21.54 -18.49 13.29
N LYS A 112 22.55 -19.21 13.77
CA LYS A 112 22.51 -19.83 15.12
C LYS A 112 22.45 -18.79 16.25
N ASN A 113 22.99 -17.60 16.01
CA ASN A 113 23.05 -16.48 16.96
C ASN A 113 22.34 -15.27 16.36
N GLU A 114 21.07 -15.46 15.93
CA GLU A 114 20.29 -14.41 15.25
C GLU A 114 20.19 -13.14 16.08
N SER A 115 20.75 -12.06 15.54
CA SER A 115 20.60 -10.68 16.04
C SER A 115 19.72 -9.86 15.11
N TYR A 116 19.72 -10.19 13.81
CA TYR A 116 18.96 -9.52 12.76
C TYR A 116 18.33 -10.53 11.81
N SER A 117 17.18 -10.18 11.28
CA SER A 117 16.45 -10.95 10.26
C SER A 117 16.14 -10.06 9.07
N VAL A 118 16.47 -10.52 7.85
CA VAL A 118 16.29 -9.76 6.61
C VAL A 118 15.47 -10.57 5.63
N THR A 119 14.40 -9.99 5.11
CA THR A 119 13.65 -10.56 3.99
C THR A 119 14.13 -9.96 2.68
N VAL A 120 14.47 -10.82 1.73
CA VAL A 120 15.01 -10.45 0.42
C VAL A 120 14.05 -10.91 -0.67
N PHE A 121 13.54 -9.97 -1.47
CA PHE A 121 12.89 -10.29 -2.72
C PHE A 121 13.97 -10.54 -3.76
N THR A 122 14.06 -11.77 -4.24
CA THR A 122 15.20 -12.24 -5.05
C THR A 122 14.78 -12.61 -6.47
N ASP A 123 15.76 -12.60 -7.37
CA ASP A 123 15.62 -13.03 -8.76
C ASP A 123 16.83 -13.90 -9.14
N VAL A 124 16.57 -15.06 -9.73
CA VAL A 124 17.60 -16.02 -10.14
C VAL A 124 18.49 -15.50 -11.26
N ASP A 125 18.01 -14.57 -12.06
CA ASP A 125 18.77 -13.96 -13.17
C ASP A 125 19.59 -12.72 -12.72
N CYS A 126 19.40 -12.28 -11.49
CA CYS A 126 20.13 -11.14 -10.93
C CYS A 126 21.51 -11.55 -10.41
N GLY A 127 22.59 -10.97 -10.96
CA GLY A 127 23.96 -11.25 -10.53
C GLY A 127 24.25 -10.90 -9.07
N TYR A 128 23.69 -9.80 -8.58
CA TYR A 128 23.86 -9.39 -7.17
C TYR A 128 23.07 -10.29 -6.21
N CYS A 129 21.93 -10.82 -6.64
CA CYS A 129 21.16 -11.79 -5.84
C CYS A 129 21.92 -13.09 -5.69
N ARG A 130 22.57 -13.58 -6.76
CA ARG A 130 23.46 -14.75 -6.69
C ARG A 130 24.65 -14.50 -5.77
N LYS A 131 25.29 -13.33 -5.86
CA LYS A 131 26.39 -12.96 -4.96
C LYS A 131 25.94 -12.99 -3.49
N LEU A 132 24.78 -12.40 -3.16
CA LEU A 132 24.22 -12.47 -1.80
C LEU A 132 24.03 -13.92 -1.36
N HIS A 133 23.56 -14.78 -2.26
CA HIS A 133 23.35 -16.20 -1.97
C HIS A 133 24.66 -16.93 -1.67
N ASP A 134 25.70 -16.67 -2.43
CA ASP A 134 27.02 -17.23 -2.20
C ASP A 134 27.66 -16.82 -0.86
N GLU A 135 27.26 -15.64 -0.36
CA GLU A 135 27.78 -15.05 0.89
C GLU A 135 26.88 -15.32 2.13
N ILE A 136 25.81 -16.13 2.01
CA ILE A 136 24.84 -16.40 3.11
C ILE A 136 25.52 -16.89 4.39
N GLU A 137 26.51 -17.80 4.28
CA GLU A 137 27.20 -18.32 5.47
C GLU A 137 27.92 -17.22 6.25
N ASP A 138 28.44 -16.21 5.58
CA ASP A 138 29.15 -15.12 6.22
C ASP A 138 28.17 -14.16 6.92
N TYR A 139 27.01 -13.89 6.32
CA TYR A 139 25.93 -13.18 7.01
C TYR A 139 25.45 -13.94 8.25
N ASN A 140 25.26 -15.25 8.14
CA ASN A 140 24.83 -16.08 9.27
C ASN A 140 25.87 -16.09 10.41
N LYS A 141 27.16 -16.10 10.12
CA LYS A 141 28.24 -15.97 11.14
C LYS A 141 28.17 -14.64 11.86
N MET A 142 27.70 -13.57 11.20
CA MET A 142 27.50 -12.24 11.79
C MET A 142 26.17 -12.10 12.55
N GLY A 143 25.39 -13.16 12.66
CA GLY A 143 24.11 -13.13 13.36
C GLY A 143 22.94 -12.63 12.52
N ILE A 144 23.06 -12.64 11.20
CA ILE A 144 22.03 -12.18 10.27
C ILE A 144 21.36 -13.39 9.60
N SER A 145 20.04 -13.56 9.83
CA SER A 145 19.24 -14.54 9.09
C SER A 145 18.73 -13.95 7.79
N ILE A 146 18.74 -14.74 6.72
CA ILE A 146 18.26 -14.33 5.38
C ILE A 146 17.02 -15.16 5.02
N HIS A 147 15.95 -14.49 4.63
CA HIS A 147 14.71 -15.10 4.16
C HIS A 147 14.42 -14.62 2.74
N TYR A 148 14.34 -15.54 1.80
CA TYR A 148 13.94 -15.24 0.42
C TYR A 148 12.41 -15.35 0.28
N ALA A 149 11.79 -14.31 -0.32
CA ALA A 149 10.37 -14.22 -0.67
C ALA A 149 10.19 -14.20 -2.20
#